data_cf10b2c36f9bac94f0117848754fcd63
#
_entry.id   cf10b2c36f9bac94f0117848754fcd63
#
_cell.length_a   1.000
_cell.length_b   1.000
_cell.length_c   1.000
_cell.angle_alpha   90.00
_cell.angle_beta   90.00
_cell.angle_gamma   90.00
#
_symmetry.space_group_name_H-M   'P 1'
#
loop_
_entity.id
_entity.type
_entity.pdbx_description
1 polymer ?
#
loop_
_entity_poly.entity_id
_entity_poly.type
_entity_poly.pdbx_seq_one_letter_code
_entity_poly.pdbx_strand_id
1 'polypeptide(L)'
;MPLSASFLRTIRRLLPLILIVCLFSAVQKSPEAFAAEASPKVWRIAYVEGGPFVDYQKVLRGIALGLQRMGLIENGDVPVPENSEDVSAMWAWLAANAGGTTLRFLPDGFYSADWDAATRQANREKLLTRIKEQQDVDMVLAFGTWGGQDLASADIDIPVVVASVTNAVEAGIIPSVEDSGRDNLVAVIEPERFKHQVMLFHDIFKFKKLGIAYEDSSSGRSSIALNELESASRELGVELLVCNDIFDVDDPALAAARLKSCHAKLAEQGADAVYLTYNRGMQPNTIADVLMPLAETHIPTFSQTGESDVEHGALLSISQTNTEEEGVFNAELMAAIINGTKPRELSQVFESSVSLALNLRMATLIGWNPPLEILAAVDEFYQEMK
;
A
#
# COMPACT_ATOMS: atom_id res chain seq x y z
N MET A 1 69.23 -65.60 23.95
CA MET A 1 68.48 -66.89 23.71
C MET A 1 67.72 -66.70 22.42
N PRO A 2 67.99 -67.46 21.36
CA PRO A 2 67.33 -67.30 20.09
C PRO A 2 66.01 -68.08 20.08
N LEU A 3 64.93 -67.38 19.63
CA LEU A 3 63.63 -67.96 19.41
C LEU A 3 63.60 -68.89 18.19
N SER A 4 63.00 -70.05 18.38
CA SER A 4 63.05 -71.17 17.48
C SER A 4 62.33 -70.97 16.16
N ALA A 5 62.85 -71.54 15.11
CA ALA A 5 62.40 -71.50 13.71
C ALA A 5 61.03 -72.12 13.42
N SER A 6 60.25 -72.44 14.45
CA SER A 6 58.93 -73.09 14.31
C SER A 6 57.77 -72.13 14.19
N PHE A 7 57.98 -70.87 14.57
CA PHE A 7 56.89 -69.85 14.60
C PHE A 7 56.63 -69.15 13.23
N LEU A 8 57.59 -69.22 12.33
CA LEU A 8 57.52 -68.57 11.01
C LEU A 8 56.81 -69.38 9.91
N ARG A 9 56.51 -70.67 10.19
CA ARG A 9 55.84 -71.53 9.17
C ARG A 9 54.30 -71.49 9.24
N THR A 10 53.71 -71.02 10.32
CA THR A 10 52.25 -71.00 10.49
C THR A 10 51.60 -69.70 9.90
N ILE A 11 52.37 -68.66 9.80
CA ILE A 11 51.84 -67.37 9.27
C ILE A 11 51.76 -67.38 7.73
N ARG A 12 52.49 -68.23 7.04
CA ARG A 12 52.59 -68.27 5.58
C ARG A 12 51.46 -69.03 4.88
N ARG A 13 50.58 -69.71 5.65
CA ARG A 13 49.45 -70.53 5.08
C ARG A 13 48.06 -69.85 5.24
N LEU A 14 47.95 -68.77 5.95
CA LEU A 14 46.67 -68.03 6.16
C LEU A 14 46.52 -66.74 5.33
N LEU A 15 47.55 -66.33 4.60
CA LEU A 15 47.49 -65.07 3.77
C LEU A 15 46.61 -65.14 2.51
N PRO A 16 46.40 -66.30 1.82
CA PRO A 16 45.55 -66.28 0.63
C PRO A 16 44.05 -66.34 0.92
N LEU A 17 43.59 -66.62 2.16
CA LEU A 17 42.16 -66.71 2.46
C LEU A 17 41.54 -65.37 2.87
N ILE A 18 42.38 -64.42 3.35
CA ILE A 18 41.91 -63.07 3.75
C ILE A 18 41.79 -62.16 2.53
N LEU A 19 42.53 -62.41 1.44
CA LEU A 19 42.50 -61.59 0.25
C LEU A 19 41.25 -61.80 -0.66
N ILE A 20 40.57 -62.94 -0.52
CA ILE A 20 39.39 -63.32 -1.31
C ILE A 20 38.10 -62.81 -0.65
N VAL A 21 38.10 -62.59 0.69
CA VAL A 21 36.89 -62.04 1.38
C VAL A 21 36.77 -60.51 1.25
N CYS A 22 37.90 -59.80 1.02
CA CYS A 22 37.87 -58.30 0.85
C CYS A 22 37.50 -57.88 -0.56
N LEU A 23 37.38 -58.74 -1.56
CA LEU A 23 37.07 -58.35 -2.95
C LEU A 23 35.59 -58.47 -3.32
N PHE A 24 34.71 -58.93 -2.40
CA PHE A 24 33.27 -59.02 -2.64
C PHE A 24 32.43 -58.00 -1.83
N SER A 25 33.08 -57.11 -1.06
CA SER A 25 32.40 -56.03 -0.34
C SER A 25 32.48 -54.68 -1.05
N ALA A 26 32.81 -54.67 -2.33
CA ALA A 26 32.85 -53.46 -3.10
C ALA A 26 31.57 -53.36 -3.93
N VAL A 27 30.83 -52.29 -3.62
CA VAL A 27 29.84 -51.63 -4.50
C VAL A 27 28.46 -52.26 -4.53
N GLN A 28 27.74 -52.17 -3.43
CA GLN A 28 26.36 -51.69 -3.54
C GLN A 28 26.36 -50.20 -3.25
N LYS A 29 26.74 -49.36 -4.23
CA LYS A 29 26.23 -48.01 -4.28
C LYS A 29 24.73 -48.13 -4.52
N SER A 30 23.95 -47.89 -3.47
CA SER A 30 22.56 -47.54 -3.64
C SER A 30 22.50 -46.42 -4.68
N PRO A 31 21.62 -46.47 -5.67
CA PRO A 31 21.39 -45.28 -6.47
C PRO A 31 21.00 -44.20 -5.46
N GLU A 32 21.82 -43.14 -5.34
CA GLU A 32 21.38 -41.89 -4.78
C GLU A 32 20.11 -41.57 -5.55
N ALA A 33 18.97 -41.69 -4.87
CA ALA A 33 17.74 -41.16 -5.37
C ALA A 33 18.05 -39.67 -5.58
N PHE A 34 18.21 -39.25 -6.84
CA PHE A 34 18.09 -37.86 -7.20
C PHE A 34 16.74 -37.46 -6.61
N ALA A 35 16.76 -36.76 -5.49
CA ALA A 35 15.62 -36.04 -5.04
C ALA A 35 15.23 -35.18 -6.26
N ALA A 36 14.11 -35.50 -6.88
CA ALA A 36 13.56 -34.67 -7.93
C ALA A 36 13.48 -33.27 -7.29
N GLU A 37 14.30 -32.35 -7.79
CA GLU A 37 14.19 -30.97 -7.40
C GLU A 37 12.72 -30.61 -7.63
N ALA A 38 12.00 -30.36 -6.54
CA ALA A 38 10.62 -29.95 -6.61
C ALA A 38 10.61 -28.72 -7.52
N SER A 39 9.84 -28.78 -8.60
CA SER A 39 9.72 -27.64 -9.49
C SER A 39 9.47 -26.39 -8.64
N PRO A 40 10.20 -25.29 -8.87
CA PRO A 40 10.06 -24.10 -8.04
C PRO A 40 8.60 -23.70 -7.98
N LYS A 41 8.10 -23.40 -6.78
CA LYS A 41 6.70 -22.97 -6.56
C LYS A 41 6.46 -21.71 -7.39
N VAL A 42 5.41 -21.72 -8.21
CA VAL A 42 4.91 -20.52 -8.87
C VAL A 42 3.86 -19.87 -7.97
N TRP A 43 4.11 -18.67 -7.52
CA TRP A 43 3.21 -17.92 -6.66
C TRP A 43 2.06 -17.31 -7.45
N ARG A 44 0.83 -17.67 -7.12
CA ARG A 44 -0.39 -17.19 -7.77
C ARG A 44 -0.97 -16.05 -6.95
N ILE A 45 -1.00 -14.86 -7.56
CA ILE A 45 -1.35 -13.61 -6.88
C ILE A 45 -2.77 -13.21 -7.25
N ALA A 46 -3.59 -12.88 -6.25
CA ALA A 46 -4.89 -12.23 -6.40
C ALA A 46 -4.84 -10.80 -5.85
N TYR A 47 -5.81 -9.99 -6.26
CA TYR A 47 -5.98 -8.58 -5.88
C TYR A 47 -7.37 -8.35 -5.34
N VAL A 48 -7.51 -7.53 -4.29
CA VAL A 48 -8.80 -7.12 -3.74
C VAL A 48 -8.77 -5.66 -3.32
N GLU A 49 -9.84 -4.92 -3.63
CA GLU A 49 -10.02 -3.52 -3.26
C GLU A 49 -11.49 -3.20 -2.91
N GLY A 50 -11.69 -2.06 -2.25
CA GLY A 50 -13.04 -1.53 -2.01
C GLY A 50 -13.68 -0.91 -3.24
N GLY A 51 -12.88 -0.35 -4.13
CA GLY A 51 -13.27 0.32 -5.36
C GLY A 51 -12.13 1.19 -5.88
N PRO A 52 -12.25 1.79 -7.06
CA PRO A 52 -11.21 2.60 -7.68
C PRO A 52 -10.75 3.76 -6.79
N PHE A 53 -9.43 4.03 -6.81
CA PHE A 53 -8.81 5.13 -6.11
C PHE A 53 -7.54 5.60 -6.83
N VAL A 54 -7.31 6.90 -6.87
CA VAL A 54 -6.26 7.55 -7.69
C VAL A 54 -4.85 6.99 -7.46
N ASP A 55 -4.49 6.63 -6.22
CA ASP A 55 -3.14 6.15 -5.90
C ASP A 55 -2.92 4.68 -6.26
N TYR A 56 -3.97 3.89 -6.41
CA TYR A 56 -3.84 2.45 -6.66
C TYR A 56 -3.10 2.14 -7.95
N GLN A 57 -3.27 2.98 -8.98
CA GLN A 57 -2.56 2.82 -10.25
C GLN A 57 -1.05 3.01 -10.07
N LYS A 58 -0.64 4.05 -9.34
CA LYS A 58 0.78 4.35 -9.07
C LYS A 58 1.42 3.25 -8.22
N VAL A 59 0.73 2.82 -7.15
CA VAL A 59 1.22 1.73 -6.28
C VAL A 59 1.33 0.42 -7.06
N LEU A 60 0.31 0.05 -7.84
CA LEU A 60 0.34 -1.20 -8.63
C LEU A 60 1.45 -1.16 -9.70
N ARG A 61 1.67 0.00 -10.33
CA ARG A 61 2.80 0.19 -11.25
C ARG A 61 4.14 0.04 -10.53
N GLY A 62 4.28 0.66 -9.36
CA GLY A 62 5.48 0.54 -8.52
C GLY A 62 5.76 -0.90 -8.12
N ILE A 63 4.73 -1.66 -7.74
CA ILE A 63 4.84 -3.10 -7.47
C ILE A 63 5.40 -3.83 -8.71
N ALA A 64 4.81 -3.61 -9.88
CA ALA A 64 5.23 -4.28 -11.10
C ALA A 64 6.69 -3.95 -11.47
N LEU A 65 7.08 -2.68 -11.42
CA LEU A 65 8.46 -2.25 -11.67
C LEU A 65 9.45 -2.81 -10.64
N GLY A 66 9.08 -2.84 -9.37
CA GLY A 66 9.87 -3.43 -8.29
C GLY A 66 10.10 -4.93 -8.51
N LEU A 67 9.03 -5.68 -8.79
CA LEU A 67 9.11 -7.11 -9.09
C LEU A 67 9.97 -7.40 -10.33
N GLN A 68 9.89 -6.57 -11.37
CA GLN A 68 10.75 -6.68 -12.55
C GLN A 68 12.22 -6.43 -12.20
N ARG A 69 12.54 -5.37 -11.44
CA ARG A 69 13.92 -5.06 -11.00
C ARG A 69 14.53 -6.20 -10.20
N MET A 70 13.71 -6.93 -9.44
CA MET A 70 14.14 -8.09 -8.66
C MET A 70 14.14 -9.41 -9.45
N GLY A 71 13.76 -9.40 -10.73
CA GLY A 71 13.73 -10.57 -11.61
C GLY A 71 12.63 -11.58 -11.28
N LEU A 72 11.58 -11.17 -10.55
CA LEU A 72 10.44 -12.02 -10.21
C LEU A 72 9.41 -12.08 -11.34
N ILE A 73 9.37 -11.05 -12.19
CA ILE A 73 8.64 -10.99 -13.45
C ILE A 73 9.56 -10.48 -14.58
N GLU A 74 9.21 -10.74 -15.82
CA GLU A 74 9.99 -10.32 -16.99
C GLU A 74 9.66 -8.90 -17.44
N ASN A 75 8.38 -8.49 -17.29
CA ASN A 75 7.89 -7.21 -17.73
C ASN A 75 6.99 -6.56 -16.69
N GLY A 76 7.42 -5.41 -16.15
CA GLY A 76 6.71 -4.61 -15.16
C GLY A 76 6.25 -3.24 -15.66
N ASP A 77 6.51 -2.91 -16.93
CA ASP A 77 6.12 -1.62 -17.51
C ASP A 77 4.64 -1.63 -17.91
N VAL A 78 3.77 -1.71 -16.90
CA VAL A 78 2.34 -1.76 -17.07
C VAL A 78 1.80 -0.38 -17.50
N PRO A 79 1.01 -0.30 -18.59
CA PRO A 79 0.38 0.95 -19.00
C PRO A 79 -0.60 1.46 -17.95
N VAL A 80 -0.49 2.74 -17.61
CA VAL A 80 -1.45 3.41 -16.72
C VAL A 80 -2.54 4.05 -17.56
N PRO A 81 -3.83 3.73 -17.33
CA PRO A 81 -4.94 4.37 -18.03
C PRO A 81 -5.00 5.88 -17.75
N GLU A 82 -5.16 6.68 -18.79
CA GLU A 82 -5.43 8.10 -18.65
C GLU A 82 -6.89 8.32 -18.25
N ASN A 83 -7.14 9.31 -17.39
CA ASN A 83 -8.48 9.73 -16.95
C ASN A 83 -9.35 8.61 -16.34
N SER A 84 -8.74 7.65 -15.69
CA SER A 84 -9.42 6.57 -14.97
C SER A 84 -8.68 6.27 -13.68
N GLU A 85 -9.41 5.92 -12.62
CA GLU A 85 -8.84 5.41 -11.36
C GLU A 85 -8.91 3.88 -11.30
N ASP A 86 -9.58 3.24 -12.27
CA ASP A 86 -9.75 1.79 -12.34
C ASP A 86 -8.44 1.10 -12.72
N VAL A 87 -8.02 0.15 -11.90
CA VAL A 87 -6.81 -0.66 -12.12
C VAL A 87 -7.06 -2.00 -12.79
N SER A 88 -8.31 -2.32 -13.13
CA SER A 88 -8.68 -3.62 -13.74
C SER A 88 -7.95 -3.90 -15.05
N ALA A 89 -7.78 -2.87 -15.89
CA ALA A 89 -7.04 -2.97 -17.14
C ALA A 89 -5.54 -3.23 -16.89
N MET A 90 -4.96 -2.61 -15.86
CA MET A 90 -3.57 -2.83 -15.46
C MET A 90 -3.38 -4.26 -14.95
N TRP A 91 -4.31 -4.75 -14.13
CA TRP A 91 -4.29 -6.14 -13.64
C TRP A 91 -4.38 -7.15 -14.78
N ALA A 92 -5.32 -6.95 -15.69
CA ALA A 92 -5.47 -7.82 -16.88
C ALA A 92 -4.21 -7.81 -17.75
N TRP A 93 -3.55 -6.66 -17.89
CA TRP A 93 -2.29 -6.54 -18.62
C TRP A 93 -1.17 -7.32 -17.91
N LEU A 94 -1.02 -7.16 -16.59
CA LEU A 94 -0.04 -7.91 -15.80
C LEU A 94 -0.26 -9.42 -15.90
N ALA A 95 -1.50 -9.87 -15.79
CA ALA A 95 -1.83 -11.30 -15.94
C ALA A 95 -1.44 -11.88 -17.31
N ALA A 96 -1.50 -11.06 -18.37
CA ALA A 96 -1.19 -11.48 -19.72
C ALA A 96 0.29 -11.30 -20.12
N ASN A 97 0.98 -10.28 -19.56
CA ASN A 97 2.26 -9.80 -20.11
C ASN A 97 3.43 -9.77 -19.10
N ALA A 98 3.18 -9.90 -17.80
CA ALA A 98 4.24 -9.81 -16.80
C ALA A 98 5.33 -10.89 -17.00
N GLY A 99 4.97 -12.08 -17.46
CA GLY A 99 5.91 -13.18 -17.72
C GLY A 99 6.55 -13.71 -16.41
N GLY A 100 7.60 -14.55 -16.59
CA GLY A 100 8.34 -15.08 -15.45
C GLY A 100 7.88 -16.46 -14.97
N THR A 101 8.73 -17.08 -14.16
CA THR A 101 8.50 -18.45 -13.65
C THR A 101 8.26 -18.50 -12.13
N THR A 102 8.45 -17.37 -11.43
CA THR A 102 8.39 -17.30 -9.96
C THR A 102 7.02 -16.90 -9.45
N LEU A 103 6.36 -15.94 -10.11
CA LEU A 103 5.01 -15.52 -9.74
C LEU A 103 4.12 -15.31 -10.97
N ARG A 104 2.82 -15.34 -10.76
CA ARG A 104 1.81 -15.12 -11.79
C ARG A 104 0.63 -14.35 -11.22
N PHE A 105 0.26 -13.27 -11.89
CA PHE A 105 -1.00 -12.56 -11.63
C PHE A 105 -2.15 -13.37 -12.22
N LEU A 106 -3.17 -13.67 -11.40
CA LEU A 106 -4.30 -14.47 -11.84
C LEU A 106 -5.26 -13.63 -12.71
N PRO A 107 -5.57 -14.04 -13.95
CA PRO A 107 -6.46 -13.27 -14.83
C PRO A 107 -7.86 -13.04 -14.24
N ASP A 108 -8.36 -14.02 -13.48
CA ASP A 108 -9.64 -14.00 -12.76
C ASP A 108 -9.48 -13.69 -11.27
N GLY A 109 -8.32 -13.17 -10.88
CA GLY A 109 -7.94 -12.87 -9.50
C GLY A 109 -8.14 -11.41 -9.09
N PHE A 110 -8.87 -10.62 -9.88
CA PHE A 110 -9.18 -9.21 -9.58
C PHE A 110 -10.57 -9.08 -8.97
N TYR A 111 -10.66 -8.45 -7.80
CA TYR A 111 -11.89 -8.25 -7.03
C TYR A 111 -12.02 -6.79 -6.62
N SER A 112 -12.76 -5.98 -7.38
CA SER A 112 -13.21 -4.65 -6.97
C SER A 112 -14.65 -4.71 -6.48
N ALA A 113 -14.95 -4.02 -5.40
CA ALA A 113 -16.31 -3.89 -4.90
C ALA A 113 -17.04 -2.67 -5.49
N ASP A 114 -16.36 -1.81 -6.24
CA ASP A 114 -16.91 -0.57 -6.80
C ASP A 114 -17.64 0.28 -5.74
N TRP A 115 -17.14 0.24 -4.50
CA TRP A 115 -17.71 0.87 -3.32
C TRP A 115 -19.10 0.39 -2.93
N ASP A 116 -19.55 -0.77 -3.45
CA ASP A 116 -20.81 -1.41 -3.08
C ASP A 116 -20.61 -2.49 -2.02
N ALA A 117 -21.32 -2.37 -0.91
CA ALA A 117 -21.16 -3.28 0.24
C ALA A 117 -21.61 -4.72 -0.05
N ALA A 118 -22.62 -4.93 -0.90
CA ALA A 118 -23.08 -6.26 -1.26
C ALA A 118 -22.06 -6.95 -2.18
N THR A 119 -21.50 -6.22 -3.14
CA THR A 119 -20.41 -6.69 -4.01
C THR A 119 -19.17 -7.00 -3.20
N ARG A 120 -18.81 -6.16 -2.21
CA ARG A 120 -17.71 -6.42 -1.26
C ARG A 120 -17.87 -7.77 -0.58
N GLN A 121 -19.04 -8.02 -0.01
CA GLN A 121 -19.32 -9.29 0.68
C GLN A 121 -19.22 -10.50 -0.27
N ALA A 122 -19.80 -10.41 -1.46
CA ALA A 122 -19.74 -11.46 -2.46
C ALA A 122 -18.29 -11.74 -2.93
N ASN A 123 -17.50 -10.70 -3.17
CA ASN A 123 -16.09 -10.82 -3.55
C ASN A 123 -15.26 -11.46 -2.44
N ARG A 124 -15.48 -11.06 -1.20
CA ARG A 124 -14.82 -11.67 -0.04
C ARG A 124 -15.11 -13.17 0.04
N GLU A 125 -16.37 -13.58 -0.04
CA GLU A 125 -16.77 -14.98 0.00
C GLU A 125 -16.15 -15.79 -1.14
N LYS A 126 -16.18 -15.27 -2.36
CA LYS A 126 -15.58 -15.88 -3.52
C LYS A 126 -14.05 -16.06 -3.37
N LEU A 127 -13.35 -15.03 -2.92
CA LEU A 127 -11.90 -15.09 -2.70
C LEU A 127 -11.53 -16.10 -1.61
N LEU A 128 -12.27 -16.09 -0.47
CA LEU A 128 -12.03 -17.05 0.60
C LEU A 128 -12.29 -18.51 0.18
N THR A 129 -13.30 -18.76 -0.65
CA THR A 129 -13.55 -20.09 -1.25
C THR A 129 -12.37 -20.53 -2.11
N ARG A 130 -11.81 -19.66 -2.94
CA ARG A 130 -10.62 -19.97 -3.74
C ARG A 130 -9.42 -20.31 -2.87
N ILE A 131 -9.18 -19.53 -1.82
CA ILE A 131 -8.07 -19.77 -0.90
C ILE A 131 -8.24 -21.09 -0.15
N LYS A 132 -9.40 -21.36 0.43
CA LYS A 132 -9.63 -22.49 1.33
C LYS A 132 -9.92 -23.81 0.61
N GLU A 133 -10.75 -23.77 -0.41
CA GLU A 133 -11.28 -24.97 -1.07
C GLU A 133 -10.52 -25.28 -2.36
N GLN A 134 -10.31 -24.28 -3.23
CA GLN A 134 -9.64 -24.49 -4.51
C GLN A 134 -8.12 -24.45 -4.38
N GLN A 135 -7.60 -23.78 -3.35
CA GLN A 135 -6.17 -23.63 -3.07
C GLN A 135 -5.39 -23.17 -4.30
N ASP A 136 -5.97 -22.25 -5.07
CA ASP A 136 -5.42 -21.73 -6.33
C ASP A 136 -4.91 -20.28 -6.22
N VAL A 137 -4.87 -19.72 -5.01
CA VAL A 137 -4.28 -18.42 -4.65
C VAL A 137 -3.19 -18.65 -3.61
N ASP A 138 -2.00 -18.09 -3.82
CA ASP A 138 -0.84 -18.26 -2.92
C ASP A 138 -0.49 -16.99 -2.15
N MET A 139 -0.93 -15.81 -2.61
CA MET A 139 -0.76 -14.50 -1.98
C MET A 139 -1.85 -13.56 -2.43
N VAL A 140 -2.26 -12.62 -1.57
CA VAL A 140 -3.22 -11.57 -1.92
C VAL A 140 -2.60 -10.21 -1.72
N LEU A 141 -2.73 -9.35 -2.72
CA LEU A 141 -2.56 -7.91 -2.62
C LEU A 141 -3.90 -7.28 -2.24
N ALA A 142 -3.98 -6.71 -1.04
CA ALA A 142 -5.18 -6.08 -0.52
C ALA A 142 -5.00 -4.56 -0.53
N PHE A 143 -5.76 -3.87 -1.36
CA PHE A 143 -5.63 -2.43 -1.53
C PHE A 143 -6.69 -1.69 -0.74
N GLY A 144 -6.25 -0.65 -0.03
CA GLY A 144 -7.07 0.25 0.75
C GLY A 144 -7.72 -0.37 1.99
N THR A 145 -8.51 0.46 2.67
CA THR A 145 -9.11 0.10 3.97
C THR A 145 -10.01 -1.13 3.86
N TRP A 146 -10.89 -1.19 2.85
CA TRP A 146 -11.83 -2.31 2.71
C TRP A 146 -11.13 -3.63 2.40
N GLY A 147 -10.18 -3.64 1.45
CA GLY A 147 -9.41 -4.83 1.11
C GLY A 147 -8.62 -5.35 2.31
N GLY A 148 -7.95 -4.45 3.04
CA GLY A 148 -7.21 -4.78 4.25
C GLY A 148 -8.09 -5.38 5.36
N GLN A 149 -9.23 -4.73 5.68
CA GLN A 149 -10.18 -5.20 6.70
C GLN A 149 -10.75 -6.58 6.39
N ASP A 150 -11.11 -6.84 5.14
CA ASP A 150 -11.71 -8.11 4.71
C ASP A 150 -10.76 -9.29 4.94
N LEU A 151 -9.45 -9.07 4.73
CA LEU A 151 -8.46 -10.13 4.87
C LEU A 151 -7.83 -10.18 6.26
N ALA A 152 -7.71 -9.05 6.97
CA ALA A 152 -7.26 -9.03 8.35
C ALA A 152 -8.19 -9.80 9.28
N SER A 153 -9.50 -9.79 9.00
CA SER A 153 -10.50 -10.55 9.76
C SER A 153 -10.69 -12.00 9.29
N ALA A 154 -10.05 -12.41 8.19
CA ALA A 154 -10.23 -13.72 7.61
C ALA A 154 -9.33 -14.78 8.27
N ASP A 155 -9.87 -15.98 8.47
CA ASP A 155 -9.12 -17.15 8.90
C ASP A 155 -8.49 -17.84 7.69
N ILE A 156 -7.30 -17.37 7.30
CA ILE A 156 -6.49 -17.85 6.16
C ILE A 156 -5.01 -17.87 6.54
N ASP A 157 -4.25 -18.76 5.91
CA ASP A 157 -2.82 -18.97 6.18
C ASP A 157 -1.91 -18.42 5.07
N ILE A 158 -2.46 -18.06 3.90
CA ILE A 158 -1.66 -17.51 2.81
C ILE A 158 -1.26 -16.06 3.11
N PRO A 159 -0.09 -15.61 2.63
CA PRO A 159 0.36 -14.24 2.78
C PRO A 159 -0.61 -13.21 2.22
N VAL A 160 -0.78 -12.12 2.99
CA VAL A 160 -1.52 -10.92 2.62
C VAL A 160 -0.60 -9.72 2.74
N VAL A 161 -0.45 -8.98 1.66
CA VAL A 161 0.24 -7.69 1.63
C VAL A 161 -0.83 -6.61 1.46
N VAL A 162 -0.97 -5.76 2.48
CA VAL A 162 -1.95 -4.65 2.48
C VAL A 162 -1.22 -3.39 2.08
N ALA A 163 -1.67 -2.77 1.00
CA ALA A 163 -1.08 -1.56 0.40
C ALA A 163 -2.07 -0.40 0.35
N SER A 164 -1.55 0.82 0.28
CA SER A 164 -2.33 2.05 0.07
C SER A 164 -3.49 2.21 1.07
N VAL A 165 -3.21 2.01 2.35
CA VAL A 165 -4.15 2.24 3.46
C VAL A 165 -3.77 3.51 4.19
N THR A 166 -4.70 4.43 4.35
CA THR A 166 -4.48 5.69 5.05
C THR A 166 -3.97 5.50 6.47
N ASN A 167 -4.66 4.66 7.26
CA ASN A 167 -4.25 4.32 8.63
C ASN A 167 -4.70 2.89 8.97
N ALA A 168 -3.80 1.93 8.82
CA ALA A 168 -4.09 0.51 9.03
C ALA A 168 -4.38 0.17 10.50
N VAL A 169 -3.83 0.93 11.46
CA VAL A 169 -4.09 0.75 12.89
C VAL A 169 -5.50 1.22 13.23
N GLU A 170 -5.88 2.43 12.82
CA GLU A 170 -7.23 2.97 13.06
C GLU A 170 -8.31 2.17 12.33
N ALA A 171 -7.99 1.67 11.15
CA ALA A 171 -8.88 0.78 10.38
C ALA A 171 -9.08 -0.60 11.04
N GLY A 172 -8.30 -0.94 12.09
CA GLY A 172 -8.34 -2.24 12.75
C GLY A 172 -7.78 -3.39 11.90
N ILE A 173 -6.94 -3.07 10.92
CA ILE A 173 -6.26 -4.06 10.07
C ILE A 173 -5.08 -4.67 10.82
N ILE A 174 -4.32 -3.85 11.52
CA ILE A 174 -3.18 -4.23 12.38
C ILE A 174 -3.33 -3.61 13.77
N PRO A 175 -2.80 -4.23 14.84
CA PRO A 175 -2.88 -3.68 16.19
C PRO A 175 -1.90 -2.54 16.45
N SER A 176 -0.74 -2.51 15.79
CA SER A 176 0.26 -1.44 15.95
C SER A 176 1.19 -1.33 14.74
N VAL A 177 1.98 -0.27 14.74
CA VAL A 177 3.03 0.01 13.72
C VAL A 177 4.11 -1.08 13.70
N GLU A 178 4.44 -1.63 14.88
CA GLU A 178 5.55 -2.57 15.07
C GLU A 178 5.13 -4.02 14.84
N ASP A 179 3.84 -4.34 14.94
CA ASP A 179 3.35 -5.72 14.85
C ASP A 179 2.01 -5.79 14.12
N SER A 180 1.97 -6.56 13.04
CA SER A 180 0.73 -6.83 12.31
C SER A 180 -0.27 -7.73 13.07
N GLY A 181 0.17 -8.36 14.16
CA GLY A 181 -0.64 -9.27 14.96
C GLY A 181 -0.94 -10.63 14.31
N ARG A 182 -0.50 -10.86 13.06
CA ARG A 182 -0.76 -12.08 12.30
C ARG A 182 0.46 -12.52 11.50
N ASP A 183 0.84 -13.81 11.62
CA ASP A 183 2.01 -14.36 10.93
C ASP A 183 1.95 -14.23 9.39
N ASN A 184 0.74 -14.16 8.84
CA ASN A 184 0.50 -14.13 7.40
C ASN A 184 0.14 -12.74 6.84
N LEU A 185 0.21 -11.67 7.62
CA LEU A 185 -0.18 -10.33 7.18
C LEU A 185 0.94 -9.32 7.44
N VAL A 186 1.18 -8.46 6.46
CA VAL A 186 1.94 -7.21 6.57
C VAL A 186 1.13 -6.09 5.96
N ALA A 187 1.08 -4.92 6.61
CA ALA A 187 0.39 -3.74 6.10
C ALA A 187 1.38 -2.58 5.98
N VAL A 188 1.52 -2.04 4.78
CA VAL A 188 2.37 -0.86 4.57
C VAL A 188 1.71 0.36 5.16
N ILE A 189 2.45 1.07 5.99
CA ILE A 189 2.00 2.30 6.65
C ILE A 189 3.10 3.36 6.66
N GLU A 190 2.67 4.60 6.67
CA GLU A 190 3.50 5.78 6.87
C GLU A 190 3.04 6.48 8.15
N PRO A 191 3.67 6.18 9.31
CA PRO A 191 3.20 6.69 10.60
C PRO A 191 3.26 8.20 10.69
N GLU A 192 2.24 8.80 11.34
CA GLU A 192 2.15 10.25 11.59
C GLU A 192 2.23 11.14 10.34
N ARG A 193 2.04 10.58 9.13
CA ARG A 193 2.09 11.31 7.87
C ARG A 193 1.15 12.52 7.87
N PHE A 194 -0.09 12.31 8.24
CA PHE A 194 -1.11 13.37 8.20
C PHE A 194 -0.95 14.36 9.34
N LYS A 195 -0.45 13.92 10.48
CA LYS A 195 -0.02 14.82 11.56
C LYS A 195 1.09 15.76 11.09
N HIS A 196 2.11 15.26 10.40
CA HIS A 196 3.19 16.06 9.83
C HIS A 196 2.68 17.06 8.78
N GLN A 197 1.71 16.67 7.94
CA GLN A 197 1.06 17.58 6.99
C GLN A 197 0.38 18.75 7.70
N VAL A 198 -0.40 18.50 8.78
CA VAL A 198 -1.06 19.54 9.56
C VAL A 198 -0.05 20.44 10.27
N MET A 199 1.04 19.87 10.80
CA MET A 199 2.10 20.64 11.45
C MET A 199 2.80 21.57 10.44
N LEU A 200 3.15 21.07 9.25
CA LEU A 200 3.71 21.89 8.16
C LEU A 200 2.76 23.01 7.74
N PHE A 201 1.49 22.68 7.55
CA PHE A 201 0.46 23.66 7.20
C PHE A 201 0.33 24.74 8.25
N HIS A 202 0.34 24.35 9.55
CA HIS A 202 0.34 25.30 10.66
C HIS A 202 1.61 26.16 10.69
N ASP A 203 2.76 25.59 10.37
CA ASP A 203 4.02 26.36 10.36
C ASP A 203 4.00 27.46 9.28
N ILE A 204 3.32 27.24 8.18
CA ILE A 204 3.17 28.21 7.10
C ILE A 204 2.16 29.31 7.48
N PHE A 205 0.97 28.96 8.01
CA PHE A 205 -0.15 29.88 8.17
C PHE A 205 -0.44 30.29 9.61
N LYS A 206 0.10 29.58 10.62
CA LYS A 206 -0.10 29.88 12.06
C LYS A 206 -1.57 30.02 12.45
N PHE A 207 -2.45 29.22 11.86
CA PHE A 207 -3.88 29.20 12.13
C PHE A 207 -4.18 28.77 13.58
N LYS A 208 -5.33 29.20 14.09
CA LYS A 208 -5.86 28.81 15.41
C LYS A 208 -7.07 27.92 15.33
N LYS A 209 -7.77 27.94 14.17
CA LYS A 209 -8.96 27.15 13.89
C LYS A 209 -8.79 26.44 12.58
N LEU A 210 -8.67 25.11 12.65
CA LEU A 210 -8.54 24.24 11.49
C LEU A 210 -9.88 23.58 11.15
N GLY A 211 -10.41 23.84 9.95
CA GLY A 211 -11.61 23.18 9.45
C GLY A 211 -11.30 21.84 8.79
N ILE A 212 -12.13 20.84 9.06
CA ILE A 212 -12.16 19.55 8.35
C ILE A 212 -13.60 19.15 8.02
N ALA A 213 -13.78 18.41 6.91
CA ALA A 213 -15.08 17.85 6.53
C ALA A 213 -14.94 16.34 6.31
N TYR A 214 -15.75 15.53 6.99
CA TYR A 214 -15.69 14.07 6.84
C TYR A 214 -17.02 13.41 7.18
N GLU A 215 -17.19 12.16 6.75
CA GLU A 215 -18.31 11.33 7.14
C GLU A 215 -18.04 10.68 8.50
N ASP A 216 -18.92 10.87 9.48
CA ASP A 216 -18.77 10.35 10.83
C ASP A 216 -19.17 8.86 10.91
N SER A 217 -18.42 8.04 10.17
CA SER A 217 -18.46 6.57 10.20
C SER A 217 -17.08 6.03 10.57
N SER A 218 -16.98 4.75 10.91
CA SER A 218 -15.69 4.11 11.19
C SER A 218 -14.75 4.19 9.97
N SER A 219 -15.28 3.95 8.77
CA SER A 219 -14.52 4.05 7.53
C SER A 219 -14.10 5.49 7.24
N GLY A 220 -15.03 6.45 7.39
CA GLY A 220 -14.75 7.87 7.14
C GLY A 220 -13.68 8.42 8.07
N ARG A 221 -13.74 8.12 9.37
CA ARG A 221 -12.71 8.53 10.34
C ARG A 221 -11.32 7.97 10.00
N SER A 222 -11.25 6.67 9.63
CA SER A 222 -9.99 6.03 9.23
C SER A 222 -9.45 6.61 7.93
N SER A 223 -10.31 6.87 6.94
CA SER A 223 -9.89 7.41 5.65
C SER A 223 -9.24 8.79 5.73
N ILE A 224 -9.59 9.58 6.76
CA ILE A 224 -9.00 10.89 7.00
C ILE A 224 -7.89 10.86 8.06
N ALA A 225 -7.57 9.71 8.65
CA ALA A 225 -6.66 9.57 9.78
C ALA A 225 -7.02 10.53 10.94
N LEU A 226 -8.30 10.52 11.37
CA LEU A 226 -8.83 11.51 12.33
C LEU A 226 -7.99 11.61 13.61
N ASN A 227 -7.50 10.47 14.13
CA ASN A 227 -6.67 10.44 15.34
C ASN A 227 -5.38 11.25 15.19
N GLU A 228 -4.76 11.24 14.00
CA GLU A 228 -3.55 12.02 13.70
C GLU A 228 -3.88 13.52 13.64
N LEU A 229 -5.00 13.89 12.98
CA LEU A 229 -5.44 15.28 12.89
C LEU A 229 -5.79 15.87 14.27
N GLU A 230 -6.49 15.09 15.12
CA GLU A 230 -6.76 15.47 16.50
C GLU A 230 -5.51 15.55 17.35
N SER A 231 -4.54 14.65 17.13
CA SER A 231 -3.24 14.67 17.82
C SER A 231 -2.45 15.92 17.46
N ALA A 232 -2.35 16.24 16.15
CA ALA A 232 -1.72 17.47 15.69
C ALA A 232 -2.38 18.71 16.27
N SER A 233 -3.73 18.78 16.22
CA SER A 233 -4.49 19.92 16.73
C SER A 233 -4.28 20.14 18.24
N ARG A 234 -4.23 19.07 19.05
CA ARG A 234 -3.93 19.14 20.49
C ARG A 234 -2.50 19.62 20.76
N GLU A 235 -1.52 19.11 20.01
CA GLU A 235 -0.11 19.48 20.16
C GLU A 235 0.12 20.96 19.81
N LEU A 236 -0.53 21.44 18.76
CA LEU A 236 -0.44 22.83 18.29
C LEU A 236 -1.32 23.81 19.10
N GLY A 237 -2.23 23.31 19.92
CA GLY A 237 -3.22 24.16 20.62
C GLY A 237 -4.24 24.78 19.67
N VAL A 238 -4.57 24.12 18.57
CA VAL A 238 -5.49 24.55 17.53
C VAL A 238 -6.87 23.98 17.78
N GLU A 239 -7.92 24.80 17.62
CA GLU A 239 -9.32 24.36 17.64
C GLU A 239 -9.66 23.65 16.31
N LEU A 240 -10.16 22.41 16.42
CA LEU A 240 -10.63 21.66 15.25
C LEU A 240 -12.12 21.93 15.02
N LEU A 241 -12.45 22.56 13.90
CA LEU A 241 -13.82 22.78 13.44
C LEU A 241 -14.23 21.64 12.49
N VAL A 242 -15.34 20.98 12.80
CA VAL A 242 -15.79 19.79 12.07
C VAL A 242 -17.09 20.04 11.36
N CYS A 243 -17.18 19.70 10.09
CA CYS A 243 -18.43 19.55 9.36
C CYS A 243 -18.63 18.09 8.95
N ASN A 244 -19.66 17.45 9.50
CA ASN A 244 -20.04 16.09 9.14
C ASN A 244 -21.20 16.10 8.13
N ASP A 245 -21.07 15.26 7.10
CA ASP A 245 -22.15 14.92 6.16
C ASP A 245 -21.88 13.53 5.60
N ILE A 246 -22.81 12.97 4.83
CA ILE A 246 -22.64 11.68 4.15
C ILE A 246 -22.00 11.97 2.78
N PHE A 247 -20.75 11.59 2.61
CA PHE A 247 -20.00 11.81 1.37
C PHE A 247 -19.82 10.54 0.54
N ASP A 248 -19.94 9.38 1.18
CA ASP A 248 -19.88 8.08 0.51
C ASP A 248 -21.25 7.76 -0.12
N VAL A 249 -21.46 8.35 -1.31
CA VAL A 249 -22.68 8.21 -2.12
C VAL A 249 -22.29 7.89 -3.56
N ASP A 250 -23.18 7.17 -4.27
CA ASP A 250 -22.93 6.75 -5.66
C ASP A 250 -22.83 7.93 -6.64
N ASP A 251 -23.48 9.05 -6.35
CA ASP A 251 -23.45 10.26 -7.16
C ASP A 251 -22.34 11.22 -6.72
N PRO A 252 -21.22 11.34 -7.47
CA PRO A 252 -20.13 12.26 -7.13
C PRO A 252 -20.56 13.73 -7.11
N ALA A 253 -21.56 14.12 -7.90
CA ALA A 253 -22.07 15.50 -7.92
C ALA A 253 -22.80 15.82 -6.61
N LEU A 254 -23.52 14.86 -6.03
CA LEU A 254 -24.14 15.02 -4.71
C LEU A 254 -23.09 15.11 -3.62
N ALA A 255 -22.04 14.28 -3.66
CA ALA A 255 -20.91 14.37 -2.74
C ALA A 255 -20.24 15.74 -2.80
N ALA A 256 -19.97 16.25 -4.01
CA ALA A 256 -19.38 17.57 -4.24
C ALA A 256 -20.27 18.71 -3.70
N ALA A 257 -21.59 18.65 -3.93
CA ALA A 257 -22.51 19.67 -3.42
C ALA A 257 -22.55 19.70 -1.88
N ARG A 258 -22.51 18.54 -1.23
CA ARG A 258 -22.45 18.43 0.24
C ARG A 258 -21.13 18.97 0.78
N LEU A 259 -20.01 18.63 0.16
CA LEU A 259 -18.70 19.11 0.55
C LEU A 259 -18.58 20.63 0.39
N LYS A 260 -19.07 21.18 -0.73
CA LYS A 260 -19.15 22.64 -0.93
C LYS A 260 -19.95 23.33 0.19
N SER A 261 -21.08 22.73 0.59
CA SER A 261 -21.87 23.22 1.72
C SER A 261 -21.11 23.15 3.05
N CYS A 262 -20.34 22.08 3.28
CA CYS A 262 -19.48 21.97 4.44
C CYS A 262 -18.38 23.05 4.46
N HIS A 263 -17.74 23.32 3.34
CA HIS A 263 -16.72 24.36 3.24
C HIS A 263 -17.31 25.75 3.53
N ALA A 264 -18.51 26.04 3.03
CA ALA A 264 -19.22 27.30 3.37
C ALA A 264 -19.51 27.40 4.87
N LYS A 265 -19.98 26.31 5.51
CA LYS A 265 -20.22 26.27 6.96
C LYS A 265 -18.94 26.45 7.77
N LEU A 266 -17.84 25.84 7.37
CA LEU A 266 -16.53 26.02 8.04
C LEU A 266 -16.05 27.47 7.95
N ALA A 267 -16.23 28.14 6.80
CA ALA A 267 -15.94 29.55 6.63
C ALA A 267 -16.82 30.41 7.55
N GLU A 268 -18.15 30.18 7.59
CA GLU A 268 -19.08 30.84 8.50
C GLU A 268 -18.74 30.65 10.00
N GLN A 269 -18.20 29.49 10.38
CA GLN A 269 -17.73 29.21 11.74
C GLN A 269 -16.39 29.89 12.07
N GLY A 270 -15.77 30.52 11.08
CA GLY A 270 -14.53 31.27 11.22
C GLY A 270 -13.30 30.40 11.24
N ALA A 271 -13.25 29.38 10.40
CA ALA A 271 -12.04 28.63 10.14
C ALA A 271 -10.94 29.55 9.60
N ASP A 272 -9.73 29.47 10.16
CA ASP A 272 -8.56 30.22 9.68
C ASP A 272 -7.84 29.49 8.53
N ALA A 273 -8.02 28.16 8.46
CA ALA A 273 -7.46 27.26 7.46
C ALA A 273 -8.35 26.03 7.33
N VAL A 274 -8.33 25.35 6.18
CA VAL A 274 -9.04 24.08 5.98
C VAL A 274 -8.09 23.01 5.47
N TYR A 275 -8.03 21.88 6.18
CA TYR A 275 -7.36 20.67 5.72
C TYR A 275 -8.37 19.85 4.93
N LEU A 276 -8.10 19.73 3.62
CA LEU A 276 -8.96 19.03 2.67
C LEU A 276 -8.75 17.53 2.82
N THR A 277 -9.64 16.91 3.54
CA THR A 277 -9.62 15.46 3.78
C THR A 277 -10.07 14.68 2.55
N TYR A 278 -9.65 13.41 2.46
CA TYR A 278 -10.16 12.52 1.42
C TYR A 278 -11.70 12.52 1.38
N ASN A 279 -12.25 12.78 0.20
CA ASN A 279 -13.69 12.89 0.00
C ASN A 279 -14.08 12.61 -1.45
N ARG A 280 -15.14 11.83 -1.68
CA ARG A 280 -15.63 11.51 -3.04
C ARG A 280 -16.11 12.74 -3.83
N GLY A 281 -16.40 13.85 -3.15
CA GLY A 281 -16.70 15.12 -3.78
C GLY A 281 -15.47 15.88 -4.32
N MET A 282 -14.26 15.45 -3.97
CA MET A 282 -13.00 16.01 -4.47
C MET A 282 -12.56 15.26 -5.73
N GLN A 283 -13.14 15.62 -6.88
CA GLN A 283 -12.76 15.07 -8.18
C GLN A 283 -12.14 16.17 -9.04
N PRO A 284 -11.26 15.85 -10.01
CA PRO A 284 -10.62 16.86 -10.87
C PRO A 284 -11.59 17.91 -11.45
N ASN A 285 -12.78 17.48 -11.85
CA ASN A 285 -13.80 18.35 -12.42
C ASN A 285 -14.68 19.07 -11.41
N THR A 286 -14.56 18.84 -10.11
CA THR A 286 -15.37 19.45 -9.04
C THR A 286 -14.55 20.27 -8.06
N ILE A 287 -13.25 20.00 -7.88
CA ILE A 287 -12.39 20.63 -6.86
C ILE A 287 -12.48 22.16 -6.90
N ALA A 288 -12.34 22.77 -8.07
CA ALA A 288 -12.37 24.23 -8.21
C ALA A 288 -13.70 24.83 -7.68
N ASP A 289 -14.85 24.19 -8.00
CA ASP A 289 -16.16 24.65 -7.52
C ASP A 289 -16.36 24.41 -6.01
N VAL A 290 -15.91 23.25 -5.52
CA VAL A 290 -16.02 22.86 -4.11
C VAL A 290 -15.19 23.78 -3.20
N LEU A 291 -14.08 24.33 -3.69
CA LEU A 291 -13.19 25.22 -2.94
C LEU A 291 -13.60 26.71 -3.00
N MET A 292 -14.53 27.10 -3.88
CA MET A 292 -14.96 28.51 -4.04
C MET A 292 -15.35 29.17 -2.71
N PRO A 293 -16.13 28.55 -1.80
CA PRO A 293 -16.48 29.20 -0.53
C PRO A 293 -15.26 29.56 0.33
N LEU A 294 -14.20 28.78 0.28
CA LEU A 294 -12.95 29.02 1.00
C LEU A 294 -12.10 30.09 0.30
N ALA A 295 -12.03 30.04 -1.03
CA ALA A 295 -11.30 31.03 -1.83
C ALA A 295 -11.90 32.43 -1.68
N GLU A 296 -13.24 32.59 -1.73
CA GLU A 296 -13.96 33.83 -1.56
C GLU A 296 -13.80 34.46 -0.16
N THR A 297 -13.55 33.61 0.84
CA THR A 297 -13.28 34.03 2.23
C THR A 297 -11.79 34.09 2.58
N HIS A 298 -10.90 33.91 1.57
CA HIS A 298 -9.43 33.97 1.72
C HIS A 298 -8.85 32.93 2.67
N ILE A 299 -9.50 31.77 2.81
CA ILE A 299 -9.07 30.67 3.68
C ILE A 299 -8.07 29.79 2.93
N PRO A 300 -6.82 29.61 3.43
CA PRO A 300 -5.85 28.70 2.85
C PRO A 300 -6.28 27.25 3.03
N THR A 301 -5.89 26.42 2.07
CA THR A 301 -6.20 25.00 2.04
C THR A 301 -4.95 24.14 1.91
N PHE A 302 -4.97 22.96 2.51
CA PHE A 302 -3.94 21.94 2.37
C PHE A 302 -4.60 20.60 2.08
N SER A 303 -4.25 19.94 0.96
CA SER A 303 -4.84 18.65 0.60
C SER A 303 -4.14 17.49 1.26
N GLN A 304 -4.94 16.56 1.77
CA GLN A 304 -4.49 15.25 2.26
C GLN A 304 -3.94 14.37 1.13
N THR A 305 -4.54 14.46 -0.06
CA THR A 305 -4.39 13.47 -1.13
C THR A 305 -3.25 13.77 -2.10
N GLY A 306 -2.68 14.98 -2.11
CA GLY A 306 -1.44 15.24 -2.84
C GLY A 306 -1.54 16.25 -3.97
N GLU A 307 -0.58 16.19 -4.89
CA GLU A 307 -0.38 17.18 -5.98
C GLU A 307 -1.57 17.27 -6.94
N SER A 308 -2.30 16.18 -7.17
CA SER A 308 -3.46 16.18 -8.07
C SER A 308 -4.52 17.21 -7.64
N ASP A 309 -4.81 17.28 -6.34
CA ASP A 309 -5.74 18.29 -5.84
C ASP A 309 -5.19 19.72 -6.00
N VAL A 310 -3.86 19.89 -5.83
CA VAL A 310 -3.19 21.18 -6.00
C VAL A 310 -3.25 21.63 -7.46
N GLU A 311 -3.07 20.72 -8.40
CA GLU A 311 -3.21 20.98 -9.84
C GLU A 311 -4.61 21.48 -10.20
N HIS A 312 -5.65 21.00 -9.50
CA HIS A 312 -7.06 21.34 -9.74
C HIS A 312 -7.60 22.44 -8.82
N GLY A 313 -6.80 22.99 -7.90
CA GLY A 313 -7.18 24.19 -7.16
C GLY A 313 -6.95 24.19 -5.65
N ALA A 314 -6.53 23.11 -5.00
CA ALA A 314 -6.05 23.19 -3.63
C ALA A 314 -4.80 24.08 -3.56
N LEU A 315 -4.60 24.82 -2.43
CA LEU A 315 -3.48 25.74 -2.34
C LEU A 315 -2.14 25.00 -2.22
N LEU A 316 -2.07 24.09 -1.28
CA LEU A 316 -0.86 23.32 -0.92
C LEU A 316 -1.17 21.86 -0.73
N SER A 317 -0.19 21.03 -0.93
CA SER A 317 -0.11 19.67 -0.44
C SER A 317 1.35 19.20 -0.38
N ILE A 318 1.58 18.12 0.37
CA ILE A 318 2.77 17.32 0.13
C ILE A 318 2.52 16.52 -1.15
N SER A 319 3.38 16.76 -2.16
CA SER A 319 3.34 15.98 -3.38
C SER A 319 3.68 14.52 -3.05
N GLN A 320 2.86 13.61 -3.56
CA GLN A 320 3.10 12.17 -3.41
C GLN A 320 3.91 11.65 -4.60
N THR A 321 5.06 12.25 -4.89
CA THR A 321 5.97 11.74 -5.91
C THR A 321 6.37 10.29 -5.64
N ASN A 322 6.10 9.78 -4.44
CA ASN A 322 6.55 8.50 -3.93
C ASN A 322 5.49 7.42 -3.82
N THR A 323 4.28 7.62 -4.33
CA THR A 323 3.27 6.54 -4.38
C THR A 323 3.77 5.33 -5.20
N GLU A 324 4.58 5.58 -6.25
CA GLU A 324 5.24 4.50 -6.99
C GLU A 324 6.36 3.85 -6.16
N GLU A 325 7.07 4.60 -5.31
CA GLU A 325 8.07 4.06 -4.37
C GLU A 325 7.42 3.21 -3.27
N GLU A 326 6.23 3.58 -2.77
CA GLU A 326 5.43 2.69 -1.92
C GLU A 326 5.16 1.37 -2.63
N GLY A 327 4.83 1.41 -3.91
CA GLY A 327 4.66 0.20 -4.72
C GLY A 327 5.95 -0.63 -4.81
N VAL A 328 7.10 -0.02 -5.01
CA VAL A 328 8.39 -0.73 -5.00
C VAL A 328 8.66 -1.36 -3.64
N PHE A 329 8.38 -0.66 -2.54
CA PHE A 329 8.51 -1.21 -1.19
C PHE A 329 7.58 -2.42 -0.99
N ASN A 330 6.33 -2.37 -1.45
CA ASN A 330 5.43 -3.52 -1.45
C ASN A 330 6.01 -4.71 -2.25
N ALA A 331 6.67 -4.46 -3.38
CA ALA A 331 7.33 -5.50 -4.16
C ALA A 331 8.50 -6.15 -3.38
N GLU A 332 9.25 -5.38 -2.60
CA GLU A 332 10.31 -5.89 -1.71
C GLU A 332 9.73 -6.79 -0.62
N LEU A 333 8.60 -6.43 -0.02
CA LEU A 333 7.89 -7.28 0.93
C LEU A 333 7.43 -8.59 0.26
N MET A 334 6.85 -8.52 -0.94
CA MET A 334 6.46 -9.71 -1.70
C MET A 334 7.67 -10.61 -2.00
N ALA A 335 8.80 -10.02 -2.40
CA ALA A 335 10.04 -10.76 -2.66
C ALA A 335 10.57 -11.46 -1.40
N ALA A 336 10.57 -10.78 -0.26
CA ALA A 336 10.97 -11.37 1.03
C ALA A 336 10.06 -12.55 1.42
N ILE A 337 8.74 -12.41 1.22
CA ILE A 337 7.76 -13.47 1.46
C ILE A 337 8.00 -14.68 0.54
N ILE A 338 8.23 -14.44 -0.74
CA ILE A 338 8.55 -15.48 -1.73
C ILE A 338 9.82 -16.23 -1.33
N ASN A 339 10.80 -15.54 -0.74
CA ASN A 339 12.05 -16.12 -0.23
C ASN A 339 11.91 -16.77 1.16
N GLY A 340 10.70 -16.81 1.75
CA GLY A 340 10.39 -17.56 2.96
C GLY A 340 10.33 -16.76 4.25
N THR A 341 10.44 -15.42 4.21
CA THR A 341 10.22 -14.56 5.38
C THR A 341 8.72 -14.47 5.67
N LYS A 342 8.33 -14.59 6.93
CA LYS A 342 6.93 -14.41 7.31
C LYS A 342 6.52 -12.94 7.20
N PRO A 343 5.32 -12.62 6.69
CA PRO A 343 4.82 -11.25 6.62
C PRO A 343 4.98 -10.46 7.92
N ARG A 344 4.64 -11.06 9.07
CA ARG A 344 4.75 -10.43 10.40
C ARG A 344 6.17 -10.03 10.81
N GLU A 345 7.21 -10.66 10.24
CA GLU A 345 8.62 -10.37 10.54
C GLU A 345 9.16 -9.19 9.72
N LEU A 346 8.38 -8.71 8.73
CA LEU A 346 8.75 -7.62 7.84
C LEU A 346 8.42 -6.26 8.46
N SER A 347 9.20 -5.24 8.12
CA SER A 347 8.86 -3.86 8.47
C SER A 347 7.58 -3.43 7.76
N GLN A 348 6.66 -2.84 8.52
CA GLN A 348 5.44 -2.24 7.98
C GLN A 348 5.64 -0.77 7.59
N VAL A 349 6.73 -0.15 8.05
CA VAL A 349 6.96 1.29 7.89
C VAL A 349 7.60 1.56 6.55
N PHE A 350 6.92 2.35 5.74
CA PHE A 350 7.44 2.98 4.55
C PHE A 350 7.80 4.44 4.88
N GLU A 351 8.98 4.87 4.53
CA GLU A 351 9.43 6.25 4.68
C GLU A 351 9.44 6.91 3.30
N SER A 352 8.53 7.87 3.09
CA SER A 352 8.49 8.63 1.84
C SER A 352 9.41 9.85 1.89
N SER A 353 9.95 10.26 0.73
CA SER A 353 10.51 11.60 0.58
C SER A 353 9.38 12.62 0.47
N VAL A 354 9.55 13.77 1.11
CA VAL A 354 8.54 14.83 1.14
C VAL A 354 8.85 15.82 0.02
N SER A 355 7.87 16.07 -0.84
CA SER A 355 7.89 17.09 -1.88
C SER A 355 6.68 18.02 -1.71
N LEU A 356 6.85 19.33 -1.78
CA LEU A 356 5.79 20.30 -1.58
C LEU A 356 5.25 20.80 -2.92
N ALA A 357 3.93 20.74 -3.10
CA ALA A 357 3.22 21.29 -4.25
C ALA A 357 2.46 22.57 -3.87
N LEU A 358 2.46 23.56 -4.76
CA LEU A 358 1.81 24.86 -4.57
C LEU A 358 1.05 25.33 -5.82
N ASN A 359 -0.21 25.72 -5.64
CA ASN A 359 -1.00 26.39 -6.68
C ASN A 359 -0.89 27.92 -6.55
N LEU A 360 -0.17 28.56 -7.47
CA LEU A 360 0.03 30.01 -7.50
C LEU A 360 -1.24 30.77 -7.88
N ARG A 361 -2.15 30.16 -8.66
CA ARG A 361 -3.44 30.75 -8.99
C ARG A 361 -4.33 30.84 -7.76
N MET A 362 -4.40 29.77 -6.95
CA MET A 362 -5.15 29.78 -5.70
C MET A 362 -4.51 30.74 -4.70
N ALA A 363 -3.18 30.79 -4.57
CA ALA A 363 -2.48 31.75 -3.73
C ALA A 363 -2.89 33.19 -4.07
N THR A 364 -2.97 33.50 -5.38
CA THR A 364 -3.44 34.82 -5.85
C THR A 364 -4.91 35.09 -5.50
N LEU A 365 -5.79 34.09 -5.66
CA LEU A 365 -7.22 34.21 -5.36
C LEU A 365 -7.48 34.50 -3.89
N ILE A 366 -6.77 33.86 -2.98
CA ILE A 366 -6.91 34.10 -1.54
C ILE A 366 -6.09 35.28 -1.04
N GLY A 367 -5.39 36.00 -1.94
CA GLY A 367 -4.57 37.16 -1.59
C GLY A 367 -3.29 36.81 -0.80
N TRP A 368 -2.85 35.56 -0.83
CA TRP A 368 -1.61 35.15 -0.17
C TRP A 368 -0.41 35.27 -1.12
N ASN A 369 0.62 35.96 -0.64
CA ASN A 369 1.90 36.09 -1.34
C ASN A 369 2.93 35.19 -0.65
N PRO A 370 3.26 34.01 -1.22
CA PRO A 370 4.16 33.05 -0.58
C PRO A 370 5.53 33.69 -0.29
N PRO A 371 6.06 33.54 0.94
CA PRO A 371 7.42 33.98 1.27
C PRO A 371 8.47 33.22 0.44
N LEU A 372 9.65 33.86 0.27
CA LEU A 372 10.73 33.27 -0.54
C LEU A 372 11.16 31.90 -0.02
N GLU A 373 11.15 31.69 1.28
CA GLU A 373 11.49 30.44 1.94
C GLU A 373 10.54 29.31 1.52
N ILE A 374 9.24 29.61 1.41
CA ILE A 374 8.25 28.65 0.92
C ILE A 374 8.44 28.36 -0.57
N LEU A 375 8.61 29.43 -1.38
CA LEU A 375 8.87 29.26 -2.82
C LEU A 375 10.14 28.43 -3.10
N ALA A 376 11.17 28.55 -2.24
CA ALA A 376 12.39 27.78 -2.37
C ALA A 376 12.25 26.30 -1.89
N ALA A 377 11.23 26.01 -1.08
CA ALA A 377 10.95 24.66 -0.57
C ALA A 377 9.92 23.91 -1.42
N VAL A 378 9.26 24.58 -2.36
CA VAL A 378 8.28 23.98 -3.26
C VAL A 378 9.00 23.29 -4.42
N ASP A 379 8.67 22.05 -4.66
CA ASP A 379 9.20 21.24 -5.76
C ASP A 379 8.31 21.36 -7.01
N GLU A 380 6.99 21.50 -6.83
CA GLU A 380 6.01 21.54 -7.92
C GLU A 380 5.12 22.79 -7.85
N PHE A 381 5.07 23.52 -8.95
CA PHE A 381 4.28 24.76 -9.09
C PHE A 381 3.19 24.60 -10.14
N TYR A 382 1.96 24.92 -9.77
CA TYR A 382 0.82 25.01 -10.67
C TYR A 382 0.40 26.48 -10.83
N GLN A 383 0.40 26.99 -12.06
CA GLN A 383 0.09 28.40 -12.36
C GLN A 383 -1.39 28.61 -12.68
N GLU A 384 -2.11 27.55 -12.97
CA GLU A 384 -3.53 27.54 -13.30
C GLU A 384 -4.24 26.46 -12.49
N MET A 385 -5.55 26.42 -12.53
CA MET A 385 -6.39 25.33 -12.08
C MET A 385 -6.91 24.62 -13.32
N LYS A 386 -6.64 23.32 -13.47
CA LYS A 386 -7.05 22.52 -14.61
C LYS A 386 -8.54 22.17 -14.58
#